data_dafbdaa63d842e85ba33f1e525ef1af0
#
_entry.id   dafbdaa63d842e85ba33f1e525ef1af0
#
_cell.length_a   1.000
_cell.length_b   1.000
_cell.length_c   1.000
_cell.angle_alpha   90.00
_cell.angle_beta   90.00
_cell.angle_gamma   90.00
#
_symmetry.space_group_name_H-M   'P 1'
#
loop_
_entity.id
_entity.type
_entity.pdbx_description
1 polymer ?
#
loop_
_entity_poly.entity_id
_entity_poly.type
_entity_poly.pdbx_seq_one_letter_code
_entity_poly.pdbx_strand_id
1 'polypeptide(L)'
;MDQKIYVAVTGTQHYYGADFLKPGQIVHLIKDPDNPHDHEAIKVDMIPLGKIGYVANSPHTVPKGCRSAGRIYDRFEQHVCGMVRFVIKDTAIVELTLSLEEVYIIKTTENVAFSPCRQEELGKK
;
A
#
# COMPACT_ATOMS: atom_id res chain seq x y z
N MET A 1 -11.78 -15.53 -5.46
CA MET A 1 -10.44 -15.93 -5.60
C MET A 1 -9.47 -14.82 -5.31
N ASP A 2 -8.50 -15.10 -4.51
CA ASP A 2 -7.53 -14.09 -4.17
C ASP A 2 -6.59 -13.84 -5.31
N GLN A 3 -6.11 -12.62 -5.38
CA GLN A 3 -5.24 -12.22 -6.43
C GLN A 3 -4.09 -11.48 -5.82
N LYS A 4 -2.87 -11.94 -6.03
CA LYS A 4 -1.70 -11.29 -5.50
C LYS A 4 -1.16 -10.31 -6.50
N ILE A 5 -0.97 -9.10 -6.05
CA ILE A 5 -0.50 -8.03 -6.89
C ILE A 5 0.67 -7.38 -6.19
N TYR A 6 1.70 -7.04 -6.94
CA TYR A 6 2.86 -6.39 -6.37
C TYR A 6 2.94 -4.95 -6.85
N VAL A 7 3.30 -4.06 -5.96
CA VAL A 7 3.49 -2.66 -6.28
C VAL A 7 4.81 -2.21 -5.67
N ALA A 8 5.37 -1.13 -6.17
CA ALA A 8 6.62 -0.60 -5.63
C ALA A 8 6.32 0.69 -4.89
N VAL A 9 6.93 0.86 -3.72
CA VAL A 9 6.79 2.08 -2.95
C VAL A 9 8.06 2.87 -3.18
N THR A 10 7.94 4.08 -3.69
CA THR A 10 9.08 4.93 -4.03
C THR A 10 8.97 6.26 -3.31
N GLY A 11 9.97 7.10 -3.49
CA GLY A 11 9.97 8.42 -2.87
C GLY A 11 10.28 8.37 -1.38
N THR A 12 10.78 7.26 -0.88
CA THR A 12 11.00 7.11 0.54
C THR A 12 12.02 8.10 1.07
N GLN A 13 12.96 8.53 0.22
CA GLN A 13 13.97 9.47 0.66
C GLN A 13 13.39 10.82 1.04
N HIS A 14 12.18 11.11 0.62
CA HIS A 14 11.54 12.37 0.98
C HIS A 14 10.87 12.28 2.36
N TYR A 15 10.87 11.10 2.95
CA TYR A 15 10.23 10.89 4.24
C TYR A 15 11.23 10.29 5.22
N TYR A 16 11.20 9.00 5.44
CA TYR A 16 12.08 8.39 6.44
C TYR A 16 13.19 7.55 5.82
N GLY A 17 13.27 7.52 4.50
CA GLY A 17 14.23 6.65 3.85
C GLY A 17 13.73 5.23 3.83
N ALA A 18 14.55 4.30 3.43
CA ALA A 18 14.16 2.90 3.33
C ALA A 18 14.89 1.99 4.30
N ASP A 19 15.77 2.53 5.11
CA ASP A 19 16.60 1.69 5.98
C ASP A 19 15.79 0.92 7.02
N PHE A 20 14.65 1.44 7.43
CA PHE A 20 13.85 0.77 8.43
C PHE A 20 12.90 -0.25 7.82
N LEU A 21 12.79 -0.28 6.50
CA LEU A 21 11.85 -1.19 5.85
C LEU A 21 12.41 -2.59 5.80
N LYS A 22 11.60 -3.57 6.14
CA LYS A 22 12.00 -4.96 6.13
C LYS A 22 10.86 -5.83 5.67
N PRO A 23 11.15 -6.96 5.04
CA PRO A 23 10.10 -7.88 4.63
C PRO A 23 9.25 -8.31 5.82
N GLY A 24 7.97 -8.43 5.60
CA GLY A 24 7.04 -8.84 6.63
C GLY A 24 6.28 -7.70 7.30
N GLN A 25 6.72 -6.47 7.07
CA GLN A 25 6.03 -5.34 7.68
C GLN A 25 4.75 -5.03 6.94
N ILE A 26 3.74 -4.59 7.66
CA ILE A 26 2.45 -4.23 7.06
C ILE A 26 2.44 -2.76 6.75
N VAL A 27 1.95 -2.41 5.58
CA VAL A 27 1.79 -1.02 5.18
C VAL A 27 0.36 -0.78 4.73
N HIS A 28 -0.05 0.47 4.71
CA HIS A 28 -1.40 0.86 4.35
C HIS A 28 -1.32 1.72 3.10
N LEU A 29 -2.05 1.33 2.07
CA LEU A 29 -2.12 2.08 0.82
C LEU A 29 -3.42 2.86 0.84
N ILE A 30 -3.34 4.17 0.73
CA ILE A 30 -4.49 5.05 0.88
C ILE A 30 -4.55 5.98 -0.32
N LYS A 31 -5.69 6.04 -0.99
CA LYS A 31 -5.83 6.93 -2.12
C LYS A 31 -5.65 8.38 -1.70
N ASP A 32 -5.01 9.14 -2.55
CA ASP A 32 -4.72 10.54 -2.28
C ASP A 32 -5.19 11.38 -3.47
N PRO A 33 -6.50 11.46 -3.72
CA PRO A 33 -7.03 12.07 -4.94
C PRO A 33 -6.77 13.56 -5.06
N ASP A 34 -6.45 14.21 -3.95
CA ASP A 34 -6.19 15.64 -3.99
C ASP A 34 -4.72 15.96 -4.24
N ASN A 35 -3.93 14.95 -4.55
CA ASN A 35 -2.52 15.16 -4.81
C ASN A 35 -2.37 16.06 -6.03
N PRO A 36 -1.62 17.15 -5.93
CA PRO A 36 -1.52 18.10 -7.02
C PRO A 36 -0.77 17.58 -8.24
N HIS A 37 0.01 16.53 -8.08
CA HIS A 37 0.81 16.01 -9.17
C HIS A 37 0.20 14.77 -9.83
N ASP A 38 -0.73 14.10 -9.19
CA ASP A 38 -1.22 12.85 -9.73
C ASP A 38 -2.58 12.54 -9.11
N HIS A 39 -3.63 12.56 -9.90
CA HIS A 39 -4.97 12.29 -9.40
C HIS A 39 -5.15 10.83 -8.99
N GLU A 40 -4.28 9.96 -9.42
CA GLU A 40 -4.35 8.56 -9.04
C GLU A 40 -3.26 8.19 -8.04
N ALA A 41 -2.80 9.19 -7.29
CA ALA A 41 -1.75 8.95 -6.30
C ALA A 41 -2.27 8.07 -5.18
N ILE A 42 -1.45 7.16 -4.74
CA ILE A 42 -1.75 6.29 -3.62
C ILE A 42 -0.59 6.42 -2.64
N LYS A 43 -0.84 7.02 -1.49
CA LYS A 43 0.21 7.18 -0.51
C LYS A 43 0.34 5.91 0.30
N VAL A 44 1.49 5.70 0.88
CA VAL A 44 1.75 4.51 1.67
C VAL A 44 2.12 4.97 3.07
N ASP A 45 1.38 4.47 4.05
CA ASP A 45 1.60 4.82 5.45
C ASP A 45 2.03 3.58 6.21
N MET A 46 2.81 3.79 7.25
CA MET A 46 3.18 2.70 8.16
C MET A 46 3.00 3.24 9.57
N ILE A 47 2.25 2.55 10.39
CA ILE A 47 2.02 2.96 11.76
C ILE A 47 3.25 2.64 12.58
N PRO A 48 3.75 3.54 13.40
CA PRO A 48 3.18 4.83 13.72
C PRO A 48 3.79 6.01 12.96
N LEU A 49 4.62 5.75 11.97
CA LEU A 49 5.35 6.78 11.29
C LEU A 49 4.49 7.69 10.40
N GLY A 50 3.42 7.16 9.87
CA GLY A 50 2.63 7.90 8.90
C GLY A 50 3.17 7.66 7.49
N LYS A 51 3.15 8.67 6.65
CA LYS A 51 3.50 8.50 5.25
C LYS A 51 4.98 8.15 5.09
N ILE A 52 5.24 7.10 4.34
CA ILE A 52 6.60 6.66 4.09
C ILE A 52 6.95 6.71 2.60
N GLY A 53 5.99 6.93 1.74
CA GLY A 53 6.26 7.02 0.31
C GLY A 53 4.96 6.97 -0.48
N TYR A 54 5.08 6.71 -1.77
CA TYR A 54 3.93 6.59 -2.66
C TYR A 54 4.10 5.38 -3.55
N VAL A 55 3.00 4.81 -4.01
CA VAL A 55 3.04 3.72 -4.97
C VAL A 55 3.53 4.27 -6.30
N ALA A 56 4.51 3.62 -6.90
CA ALA A 56 5.08 4.08 -8.17
C ALA A 56 4.01 4.08 -9.25
N ASN A 57 3.96 5.14 -10.04
CA ASN A 57 2.96 5.26 -11.09
C ASN A 57 3.54 5.67 -12.44
N SER A 58 4.83 5.86 -12.52
CA SER A 58 5.48 6.24 -13.76
C SER A 58 6.12 5.02 -14.41
N PRO A 59 6.09 4.89 -15.72
CA PRO A 59 6.75 3.76 -16.38
C PRO A 59 8.22 3.69 -16.04
N HIS A 60 8.82 4.82 -15.63
CA HIS A 60 10.22 4.83 -15.30
C HIS A 60 10.50 4.32 -13.88
N THR A 61 9.48 4.24 -13.04
CA THR A 61 9.69 3.85 -11.65
C THR A 61 9.00 2.53 -11.30
N VAL A 62 8.10 2.04 -12.14
CA VAL A 62 7.40 0.79 -11.84
C VAL A 62 8.25 -0.37 -12.33
N PRO A 63 8.73 -1.22 -11.44
CA PRO A 63 9.57 -2.35 -11.86
C PRO A 63 8.74 -3.39 -12.61
N LYS A 64 9.42 -4.20 -13.40
CA LYS A 64 8.76 -5.24 -14.12
C LYS A 64 8.14 -6.18 -13.09
N GLY A 65 6.94 -6.59 -13.33
CA GLY A 65 6.24 -7.48 -12.40
C GLY A 65 5.38 -6.75 -11.38
N CYS A 66 5.53 -5.42 -11.29
CA CYS A 66 4.72 -4.65 -10.39
C CYS A 66 3.66 -3.89 -11.17
N ARG A 67 2.59 -3.50 -10.50
CA ARG A 67 1.54 -2.71 -11.10
C ARG A 67 1.71 -1.27 -10.67
N SER A 68 1.36 -0.34 -11.54
CA SER A 68 1.41 1.08 -11.21
C SER A 68 0.23 1.45 -10.32
N ALA A 69 0.30 2.59 -9.68
CA ALA A 69 -0.80 3.08 -8.87
C ALA A 69 -2.06 3.17 -9.70
N GLY A 70 -1.96 3.68 -10.93
CA GLY A 70 -3.15 3.83 -11.76
C GLY A 70 -3.79 2.50 -12.08
N ARG A 71 -2.99 1.42 -12.18
CA ARG A 71 -3.54 0.13 -12.52
C ARG A 71 -4.31 -0.48 -11.35
N ILE A 72 -4.02 -0.11 -10.13
CA ILE A 72 -4.72 -0.68 -8.99
C ILE A 72 -5.70 0.29 -8.37
N TYR A 73 -5.70 1.54 -8.83
CA TYR A 73 -6.48 2.60 -8.19
C TYR A 73 -7.96 2.23 -8.02
N ASP A 74 -8.56 1.63 -9.01
CA ASP A 74 -9.95 1.29 -8.96
C ASP A 74 -10.24 -0.11 -8.41
N ARG A 75 -9.21 -0.78 -7.91
CA ARG A 75 -9.37 -2.14 -7.40
C ARG A 75 -9.79 -2.15 -5.93
N PHE A 76 -9.79 -1.03 -5.26
CA PHE A 76 -10.20 -0.96 -3.87
C PHE A 76 -10.89 0.39 -3.64
N GLU A 77 -11.55 0.56 -2.51
CA GLU A 77 -12.32 1.77 -2.24
C GLU A 77 -11.42 2.92 -1.83
N GLN A 78 -10.97 2.97 -0.61
CA GLN A 78 -10.15 4.05 -0.12
C GLN A 78 -8.81 3.55 0.40
N HIS A 79 -8.75 2.34 0.86
CA HIS A 79 -7.62 1.86 1.61
C HIS A 79 -7.47 0.36 1.44
N VAL A 80 -6.25 -0.09 1.29
CA VAL A 80 -5.96 -1.52 1.25
C VAL A 80 -4.62 -1.71 1.94
N CYS A 81 -4.41 -2.88 2.51
CA CYS A 81 -3.16 -3.19 3.17
C CYS A 81 -2.25 -3.99 2.28
N GLY A 82 -0.99 -3.89 2.54
CA GLY A 82 -0.01 -4.71 1.86
C GLY A 82 1.08 -5.13 2.82
N MET A 83 1.90 -6.04 2.37
CA MET A 83 3.02 -6.51 3.16
C MET A 83 4.30 -6.32 2.37
N VAL A 84 5.32 -5.76 2.99
CA VAL A 84 6.61 -5.57 2.36
C VAL A 84 7.22 -6.94 2.11
N ARG A 85 7.60 -7.23 0.89
CA ARG A 85 8.19 -8.52 0.56
C ARG A 85 9.67 -8.40 0.23
N PHE A 86 10.08 -7.30 -0.40
CA PHE A 86 11.46 -7.09 -0.74
C PHE A 86 11.80 -5.61 -0.57
N VAL A 87 13.04 -5.31 -0.25
CA VAL A 87 13.49 -3.94 -0.21
C VAL A 87 14.76 -3.88 -1.06
N ILE A 88 14.74 -3.06 -2.10
CA ILE A 88 15.85 -2.92 -3.00
C ILE A 88 16.23 -1.46 -3.03
N LYS A 89 17.35 -1.12 -2.45
CA LYS A 89 17.79 0.26 -2.34
C LYS A 89 16.71 1.11 -1.67
N ASP A 90 16.18 2.08 -2.37
CA ASP A 90 15.18 2.96 -1.79
C ASP A 90 13.75 2.55 -2.10
N THR A 91 13.56 1.39 -2.66
CA THR A 91 12.25 0.95 -3.12
C THR A 91 11.81 -0.28 -2.34
N ALA A 92 10.58 -0.27 -1.88
CA ALA A 92 10.02 -1.44 -1.22
C ALA A 92 9.02 -2.08 -2.17
N ILE A 93 9.08 -3.40 -2.31
CA ILE A 93 8.10 -4.13 -3.13
C ILE A 93 7.08 -4.70 -2.16
N VAL A 94 5.85 -4.35 -2.38
CA VAL A 94 4.75 -4.68 -1.48
C VAL A 94 3.76 -5.60 -2.17
N GLU A 95 3.33 -6.61 -1.47
CA GLU A 95 2.36 -7.55 -1.99
C GLU A 95 0.98 -7.19 -1.46
N LEU A 96 0.01 -7.15 -2.35
CA LEU A 96 -1.38 -6.89 -1.99
C LEU A 96 -2.17 -8.12 -2.35
N THR A 97 -3.17 -8.46 -1.55
CA THR A 97 -4.09 -9.51 -1.89
C THR A 97 -5.46 -8.87 -1.98
N LEU A 98 -5.98 -8.76 -3.18
CA LEU A 98 -7.28 -8.13 -3.38
C LEU A 98 -8.31 -9.19 -3.67
N SER A 99 -9.34 -9.24 -2.85
CA SER A 99 -10.40 -10.21 -3.03
C SER A 99 -11.69 -9.53 -2.62
N LEU A 100 -12.79 -10.14 -2.98
CA LEU A 100 -14.06 -9.58 -2.63
C LEU A 100 -14.22 -9.57 -1.13
N GLU A 101 -13.70 -10.58 -0.49
CA GLU A 101 -13.81 -10.69 0.91
C GLU A 101 -13.09 -9.57 1.60
N GLU A 102 -11.93 -9.24 1.11
CA GLU A 102 -11.16 -8.17 1.67
C GLU A 102 -11.85 -6.84 1.49
N VAL A 103 -12.44 -6.61 0.36
CA VAL A 103 -13.15 -5.37 0.09
C VAL A 103 -14.33 -5.26 1.04
N TYR A 104 -15.00 -6.36 1.27
CA TYR A 104 -16.15 -6.36 2.15
C TYR A 104 -15.73 -6.00 3.57
N ILE A 105 -14.63 -6.55 4.03
CA ILE A 105 -14.15 -6.27 5.35
C ILE A 105 -13.80 -4.79 5.49
N ILE A 106 -13.21 -4.19 4.49
CA ILE A 106 -12.89 -2.81 4.54
C ILE A 106 -14.16 -2.00 4.72
N LYS A 107 -15.21 -2.33 4.00
CA LYS A 107 -16.44 -1.59 4.12
C LYS A 107 -17.11 -1.76 5.46
N THR A 108 -17.10 -2.94 5.98
CA THR A 108 -17.79 -3.17 7.23
C THR A 108 -17.04 -2.64 8.43
N THR A 109 -15.75 -2.42 8.31
CA THR A 109 -14.98 -1.94 9.43
C THR A 109 -14.53 -0.51 9.25
N GLU A 110 -15.01 0.17 8.25
CA GLU A 110 -14.54 1.51 8.01
C GLU A 110 -14.80 2.45 9.16
N ASN A 111 -15.71 2.16 10.04
CA ASN A 111 -15.92 3.02 11.15
C ASN A 111 -14.92 2.78 12.25
N VAL A 112 -14.12 1.78 12.10
CA VAL A 112 -13.14 1.46 13.07
C VAL A 112 -11.91 2.18 12.66
N ALA A 113 -11.10 2.55 13.52
CA ALA A 113 -9.90 3.24 13.19
C ALA A 113 -9.04 2.53 12.26
N PHE A 114 -9.05 1.25 12.24
CA PHE A 114 -8.14 0.59 11.42
C PHE A 114 -8.76 -0.22 10.38
N SER A 115 -8.06 -0.41 9.38
CA SER A 115 -8.46 -1.13 8.26
C SER A 115 -8.40 -2.59 8.48
N PRO A 116 -8.69 -3.34 7.52
CA PRO A 116 -8.61 -4.77 7.56
C PRO A 116 -7.26 -5.31 7.93
N CYS A 117 -6.24 -4.54 7.79
CA CYS A 117 -4.97 -5.07 8.15
C CYS A 117 -4.95 -5.47 9.56
N ARG A 118 -5.74 -4.78 10.38
CA ARG A 118 -5.71 -5.07 11.70
C ARG A 118 -6.36 -6.33 11.97
N GLN A 119 -7.12 -6.78 11.11
CA GLN A 119 -7.74 -7.97 11.33
C GLN A 119 -6.84 -9.06 11.45
N GLU A 120 -5.81 -9.01 10.82
CA GLU A 120 -4.95 -10.06 10.87
C GLU A 120 -4.43 -10.12 12.13
N GLU A 121 -4.27 -9.08 12.69
CA GLU A 121 -3.69 -9.11 13.87
C GLU A 121 -4.71 -9.10 14.75
N LEU A 122 -5.82 -9.16 14.33
CA LEU A 122 -6.77 -9.00 15.08
C LEU A 122 -6.85 -9.97 15.92
N GLY A 123 -6.48 -10.72 15.50
CA GLY A 123 -6.52 -11.61 16.34
C GLY A 123 -5.99 -10.99 17.53
N LYS A 124 -5.29 -10.12 17.50
CA LYS A 124 -4.75 -9.66 18.57
C LYS A 124 -5.24 -8.50 19.09
N LYS A 125 -6.09 -8.10 18.63
CA LYS A 125 -6.46 -6.92 19.14
C LYS A 125 -7.41 -7.09 19.91
#